data_0f6421cbb8b9e7f0802cc7bc7444691e
#
_entry.id   0f6421cbb8b9e7f0802cc7bc7444691e
#
_cell.length_a   1.000
_cell.length_b   1.000
_cell.length_c   1.000
_cell.angle_alpha   90.00
_cell.angle_beta   90.00
_cell.angle_gamma   90.00
#
_symmetry.space_group_name_H-M   'P 1'
#
loop_
_entity.id
_entity.type
_entity.pdbx_description
1 polymer ?
#
loop_
_entity_poly.entity_id
_entity_poly.type
_entity_poly.pdbx_seq_one_letter_code
_entity_poly.pdbx_strand_id
1 'polypeptide(L)'
;MSLRISATLAQPGPAVRPGWSRLALPADLGECVADRLDLGEGLALVHSQYTPVRDLIEENAAAHGGRTLVITLALGGVSAYRGADGAELDFRGGQTTVTAFRRHLGERRYLGGSTVSQLRLLVGEAALRRYAGHAQAEALFGAGGLRRLAQGRTSADLAAVAAELARASDPLDIHIKALTLLSRQLRALAPAPAAGRFSQADIARLERAHALMREQMDRELTVQYLCLATGLNEFKLKQGFRALYGNSPMRLLTEMRMRRAWELLETGCQVAQAAYRVGYRHPANFSAAFTRFHGRAPKSVFGKRR
;
A
#
# COMPACT_ATOMS: atom_id res chain seq x y z
N MET A 1 -31.21 20.30 7.00
CA MET A 1 -29.94 20.84 7.58
C MET A 1 -29.15 19.67 8.13
N SER A 2 -27.93 19.45 7.65
CA SER A 2 -27.05 18.40 8.15
C SER A 2 -26.53 18.78 9.54
N LEU A 3 -26.53 17.84 10.46
CA LEU A 3 -25.94 18.00 11.79
C LEU A 3 -24.45 17.67 11.73
N ARG A 4 -23.62 18.55 12.25
CA ARG A 4 -22.16 18.36 12.30
C ARG A 4 -21.74 18.11 13.75
N ILE A 5 -21.03 17.02 13.99
CA ILE A 5 -20.55 16.58 15.30
C ILE A 5 -19.07 16.22 15.27
N SER A 6 -18.41 16.30 16.42
CA SER A 6 -17.09 15.68 16.59
C SER A 6 -17.24 14.19 16.89
N ALA A 7 -16.35 13.35 16.36
CA ALA A 7 -16.27 11.93 16.71
C ALA A 7 -16.04 11.70 18.23
N THR A 8 -15.52 12.72 18.95
CA THR A 8 -15.34 12.66 20.40
C THR A 8 -16.64 12.74 21.19
N LEU A 9 -17.78 13.07 20.54
CA LEU A 9 -19.10 13.07 21.15
C LEU A 9 -19.59 11.66 21.49
N ALA A 10 -19.07 10.63 20.82
CA ALA A 10 -19.43 9.25 21.10
C ALA A 10 -18.98 8.84 22.51
N GLN A 11 -19.89 8.22 23.25
CA GLN A 11 -19.68 7.82 24.64
C GLN A 11 -19.54 6.29 24.74
N PRO A 12 -18.79 5.78 25.71
CA PRO A 12 -18.77 4.35 26.02
C PRO A 12 -20.15 3.84 26.36
N GLY A 13 -20.58 2.77 25.67
CA GLY A 13 -21.81 2.05 25.92
C GLY A 13 -21.53 0.65 26.49
N PRO A 14 -22.60 -0.08 26.91
CA PRO A 14 -22.44 -1.45 27.37
C PRO A 14 -21.86 -2.34 26.28
N ALA A 15 -20.84 -3.13 26.62
CA ALA A 15 -20.24 -4.09 25.71
C ALA A 15 -21.27 -5.17 25.30
N VAL A 16 -21.37 -5.46 24.01
CA VAL A 16 -22.34 -6.44 23.47
C VAL A 16 -21.78 -7.85 23.51
N ARG A 17 -20.46 -7.96 23.51
CA ARG A 17 -19.73 -9.25 23.45
C ARG A 17 -18.42 -9.14 24.26
N PRO A 18 -17.94 -10.25 24.83
CA PRO A 18 -16.65 -10.25 25.54
C PRO A 18 -15.51 -9.71 24.67
N GLY A 19 -14.70 -8.84 25.25
CA GLY A 19 -13.53 -8.23 24.59
C GLY A 19 -13.86 -7.07 23.64
N TRP A 20 -15.14 -6.83 23.34
CA TRP A 20 -15.55 -5.71 22.51
C TRP A 20 -15.80 -4.45 23.37
N SER A 21 -15.42 -3.30 22.87
CA SER A 21 -15.81 -1.98 23.41
C SER A 21 -16.83 -1.33 22.47
N ARG A 22 -17.86 -0.73 23.04
CA ARG A 22 -18.89 0.01 22.28
C ARG A 22 -18.74 1.50 22.48
N LEU A 23 -18.83 2.24 21.38
CA LEU A 23 -19.08 3.66 21.36
C LEU A 23 -20.46 3.92 20.76
N ALA A 24 -21.24 4.80 21.39
CA ALA A 24 -22.56 5.19 20.93
C ALA A 24 -22.65 6.71 20.86
N LEU A 25 -23.31 7.23 19.86
CA LEU A 25 -23.71 8.63 19.83
C LEU A 25 -24.92 8.85 20.77
N PRO A 26 -25.15 10.09 21.23
CA PRO A 26 -26.37 10.44 21.99
C PRO A 26 -27.64 9.96 21.26
N ALA A 27 -28.62 9.45 22.03
CA ALA A 27 -29.82 8.82 21.48
C ALA A 27 -30.71 9.75 20.64
N ASP A 28 -30.67 11.06 20.90
CA ASP A 28 -31.37 12.09 20.13
C ASP A 28 -30.84 12.21 18.67
N LEU A 29 -29.65 11.68 18.40
CA LEU A 29 -29.07 11.63 17.06
C LEU A 29 -29.47 10.40 16.26
N GLY A 30 -30.09 9.40 16.90
CA GLY A 30 -30.48 8.11 16.33
C GLY A 30 -29.69 6.93 16.87
N GLU A 31 -29.93 5.76 16.33
CA GLU A 31 -29.20 4.55 16.72
C GLU A 31 -27.86 4.49 15.98
N CYS A 32 -26.83 5.07 16.58
CA CYS A 32 -25.50 5.17 15.98
C CYS A 32 -24.46 4.56 16.92
N VAL A 33 -24.01 3.33 16.60
CA VAL A 33 -23.07 2.57 17.43
C VAL A 33 -21.89 2.06 16.62
N ALA A 34 -20.75 1.95 17.29
CA ALA A 34 -19.53 1.34 16.76
C ALA A 34 -18.94 0.40 17.81
N ASP A 35 -18.91 -0.88 17.50
CA ASP A 35 -18.27 -1.91 18.30
C ASP A 35 -16.85 -2.16 17.81
N ARG A 36 -15.87 -2.13 18.71
CA ARG A 36 -14.47 -2.32 18.42
C ARG A 36 -13.89 -3.49 19.22
N LEU A 37 -13.19 -4.37 18.53
CA LEU A 37 -12.37 -5.42 19.13
C LEU A 37 -10.90 -5.17 18.75
N ASP A 38 -10.03 -5.05 19.73
CA ASP A 38 -8.59 -5.05 19.51
C ASP A 38 -8.09 -6.49 19.43
N LEU A 39 -7.41 -6.81 18.31
CA LEU A 39 -6.87 -8.15 18.05
C LEU A 39 -5.37 -8.24 18.40
N GLY A 40 -4.81 -7.17 18.97
CA GLY A 40 -3.39 -7.08 19.28
C GLY A 40 -2.52 -6.67 18.08
N GLU A 41 -1.28 -6.30 18.38
CA GLU A 41 -0.23 -5.97 17.40
C GLU A 41 -0.63 -4.91 16.36
N GLY A 42 -1.59 -4.04 16.65
CA GLY A 42 -2.08 -3.01 15.73
C GLY A 42 -3.15 -3.50 14.75
N LEU A 43 -3.74 -4.67 14.99
CA LEU A 43 -4.95 -5.13 14.32
C LEU A 43 -6.18 -4.80 15.16
N ALA A 44 -7.22 -4.26 14.53
CA ALA A 44 -8.51 -4.06 15.18
C ALA A 44 -9.66 -4.28 14.20
N LEU A 45 -10.74 -4.84 14.72
CA LEU A 45 -12.00 -5.01 13.99
C LEU A 45 -13.01 -3.99 14.52
N VAL A 46 -13.72 -3.31 13.62
CA VAL A 46 -14.76 -2.34 13.97
C VAL A 46 -16.03 -2.69 13.20
N HIS A 47 -17.11 -2.94 13.91
CA HIS A 47 -18.44 -3.09 13.34
C HIS A 47 -19.27 -1.87 13.70
N SER A 48 -19.70 -1.09 12.72
CA SER A 48 -20.51 0.11 12.94
C SER A 48 -21.88 -0.03 12.31
N GLN A 49 -22.91 0.40 13.06
CA GLN A 49 -24.29 0.53 12.61
C GLN A 49 -24.76 1.95 12.94
N TYR A 50 -25.13 2.69 11.93
CA TYR A 50 -25.56 4.08 12.04
C TYR A 50 -26.90 4.25 11.36
N THR A 51 -27.90 4.67 12.13
CA THR A 51 -29.25 5.05 11.67
C THR A 51 -29.56 6.43 12.24
N PRO A 52 -28.93 7.51 11.72
CA PRO A 52 -29.14 8.84 12.24
C PRO A 52 -30.54 9.36 11.88
N VAL A 53 -31.19 10.11 12.77
CA VAL A 53 -32.53 10.70 12.54
C VAL A 53 -32.55 11.80 11.47
N ARG A 54 -31.39 12.42 11.21
CA ARG A 54 -31.18 13.44 10.15
C ARG A 54 -29.78 13.29 9.57
N ASP A 55 -29.50 13.97 8.46
CA ASP A 55 -28.15 13.94 7.83
C ASP A 55 -27.09 14.30 8.86
N LEU A 56 -26.11 13.42 9.02
CA LEU A 56 -25.06 13.51 10.02
C LEU A 56 -23.69 13.62 9.34
N ILE A 57 -22.91 14.59 9.81
CA ILE A 57 -21.50 14.76 9.45
C ILE A 57 -20.68 14.56 10.72
N GLU A 58 -19.91 13.49 10.77
CA GLU A 58 -19.01 13.14 11.88
C GLU A 58 -17.58 13.54 11.51
N GLU A 59 -17.01 14.49 12.25
CA GLU A 59 -15.65 14.98 12.07
C GLU A 59 -14.67 14.13 12.88
N ASN A 60 -13.74 13.47 12.20
CA ASN A 60 -12.63 12.76 12.82
C ASN A 60 -11.47 13.73 13.06
N ALA A 61 -11.34 14.23 14.28
CA ALA A 61 -10.22 15.03 14.73
C ALA A 61 -9.08 14.18 15.32
N ALA A 62 -9.32 12.91 15.64
CA ALA A 62 -8.32 12.02 16.22
C ALA A 62 -7.35 11.54 15.14
N ALA A 63 -6.14 12.06 15.17
CA ALA A 63 -5.02 11.45 14.49
C ALA A 63 -4.76 10.07 15.13
N HIS A 64 -5.27 8.99 14.55
CA HIS A 64 -4.74 7.66 14.86
C HIS A 64 -3.23 7.71 14.60
N GLY A 65 -2.44 7.45 15.64
CA GLY A 65 -0.99 7.62 15.59
C GLY A 65 -0.37 6.57 14.67
N GLY A 66 -0.12 6.92 13.41
CA GLY A 66 0.62 6.08 12.50
C GLY A 66 -0.10 5.76 11.18
N ARG A 67 0.63 5.12 10.28
CA ARG A 67 0.10 4.64 9.00
C ARG A 67 -0.83 3.45 9.22
N THR A 68 -2.00 3.49 8.61
CA THR A 68 -3.02 2.45 8.76
C THR A 68 -3.61 2.07 7.41
N LEU A 69 -3.70 0.78 7.15
CA LEU A 69 -4.51 0.20 6.08
C LEU A 69 -5.88 -0.13 6.63
N VAL A 70 -6.94 0.26 5.95
CA VAL A 70 -8.33 -0.07 6.33
C VAL A 70 -9.02 -0.82 5.21
N ILE A 71 -9.53 -2.00 5.55
CA ILE A 71 -10.40 -2.78 4.68
C ILE A 71 -11.82 -2.57 5.19
N THR A 72 -12.65 -1.89 4.41
CA THR A 72 -14.06 -1.62 4.71
C THR A 72 -14.96 -2.51 3.87
N LEU A 73 -15.73 -3.36 4.52
CA LEU A 73 -16.83 -4.11 3.91
C LEU A 73 -18.13 -3.40 4.25
N ALA A 74 -18.73 -2.74 3.27
CA ALA A 74 -20.04 -2.11 3.43
C ALA A 74 -21.11 -3.20 3.37
N LEU A 75 -21.70 -3.53 4.51
CA LEU A 75 -22.73 -4.58 4.65
C LEU A 75 -24.10 -4.09 4.21
N GLY A 76 -24.37 -2.78 4.41
CA GLY A 76 -25.62 -2.14 3.99
C GLY A 76 -25.52 -0.63 3.97
N GLY A 77 -26.45 0.01 3.26
CA GLY A 77 -26.55 1.47 3.18
C GLY A 77 -25.48 2.16 2.35
N VAL A 78 -25.46 3.48 2.42
CA VAL A 78 -24.50 4.35 1.71
C VAL A 78 -23.95 5.39 2.68
N SER A 79 -22.65 5.56 2.72
CA SER A 79 -21.98 6.64 3.42
C SER A 79 -20.83 7.19 2.58
N ALA A 80 -20.41 8.43 2.87
CA ALA A 80 -19.28 9.04 2.20
C ALA A 80 -18.23 9.50 3.23
N TYR A 81 -17.00 9.63 2.79
CA TYR A 81 -15.91 10.21 3.55
C TYR A 81 -15.21 11.26 2.71
N ARG A 82 -14.90 12.40 3.32
CA ARG A 82 -14.08 13.45 2.72
C ARG A 82 -12.86 13.70 3.60
N GLY A 83 -11.66 13.45 3.07
CA GLY A 83 -10.41 13.77 3.74
C GLY A 83 -10.14 15.27 3.81
N ALA A 84 -9.31 15.69 4.75
CA ALA A 84 -8.86 17.09 4.85
C ALA A 84 -8.03 17.53 3.62
N ASP A 85 -7.48 16.59 2.87
CA ASP A 85 -6.78 16.79 1.59
C ASP A 85 -7.74 16.90 0.38
N GLY A 86 -9.06 16.89 0.62
CA GLY A 86 -10.10 16.94 -0.41
C GLY A 86 -10.41 15.59 -1.08
N ALA A 87 -9.71 14.51 -0.74
CA ALA A 87 -10.01 13.19 -1.27
C ALA A 87 -11.40 12.71 -0.82
N GLU A 88 -12.20 12.21 -1.76
CA GLU A 88 -13.54 11.69 -1.48
C GLU A 88 -13.61 10.17 -1.70
N LEU A 89 -14.32 9.52 -0.79
CA LEU A 89 -14.62 8.09 -0.83
C LEU A 89 -16.11 7.89 -0.61
N ASP A 90 -16.73 7.01 -1.37
CA ASP A 90 -18.07 6.51 -1.12
C ASP A 90 -18.02 5.03 -0.72
N PHE A 91 -18.94 4.65 0.18
CA PHE A 91 -19.09 3.28 0.66
C PHE A 91 -20.53 2.86 0.42
N ARG A 92 -20.73 1.87 -0.42
CA ARG A 92 -22.05 1.35 -0.80
C ARG A 92 -22.21 -0.09 -0.36
N GLY A 93 -23.36 -0.44 0.15
CA GLY A 93 -23.68 -1.83 0.53
C GLY A 93 -23.30 -2.84 -0.55
N GLY A 94 -22.68 -3.95 -0.15
CA GLY A 94 -22.16 -4.97 -1.04
C GLY A 94 -20.82 -4.65 -1.72
N GLN A 95 -20.13 -3.57 -1.30
CA GLN A 95 -18.80 -3.22 -1.81
C GLN A 95 -17.73 -3.34 -0.72
N THR A 96 -16.54 -3.71 -1.16
CA THR A 96 -15.30 -3.66 -0.36
C THR A 96 -14.45 -2.51 -0.86
N THR A 97 -13.98 -1.67 0.07
CA THR A 97 -13.06 -0.58 -0.21
C THR A 97 -11.80 -0.76 0.64
N VAL A 98 -10.62 -0.68 0.01
CA VAL A 98 -9.35 -0.73 0.73
C VAL A 98 -8.66 0.62 0.61
N THR A 99 -8.33 1.20 1.76
CA THR A 99 -7.69 2.51 1.85
C THR A 99 -6.43 2.44 2.71
N ALA A 100 -5.47 3.32 2.43
CA ALA A 100 -4.30 3.52 3.26
C ALA A 100 -4.15 5.01 3.55
N PHE A 101 -3.76 5.36 4.79
CA PHE A 101 -3.54 6.75 5.20
C PHE A 101 -2.48 6.85 6.30
N ARG A 102 -1.87 8.03 6.43
CA ARG A 102 -0.91 8.36 7.49
C ARG A 102 -1.56 8.98 8.72
N ARG A 103 -2.49 9.90 8.49
CA ARG A 103 -3.29 10.57 9.52
C ARG A 103 -4.71 10.66 9.00
N HIS A 104 -5.65 10.27 9.83
CA HIS A 104 -7.05 10.27 9.45
C HIS A 104 -7.72 11.55 9.96
N LEU A 105 -7.61 12.62 9.17
CA LEU A 105 -8.35 13.83 9.37
C LEU A 105 -9.38 13.96 8.25
N GLY A 106 -10.65 14.13 8.61
CA GLY A 106 -11.72 14.27 7.63
C GLY A 106 -13.08 14.09 8.23
N GLU A 107 -14.08 14.12 7.38
CA GLU A 107 -15.49 14.03 7.78
C GLU A 107 -16.16 12.81 7.15
N ARG A 108 -16.97 12.11 7.91
CA ARG A 108 -17.82 11.04 7.42
C ARG A 108 -19.27 11.52 7.40
N ARG A 109 -19.97 11.18 6.31
CA ARG A 109 -21.33 11.64 6.04
C ARG A 109 -22.29 10.46 5.98
N TYR A 110 -23.41 10.61 6.66
CA TYR A 110 -24.50 9.64 6.70
C TYR A 110 -25.82 10.35 6.37
N LEU A 111 -26.67 9.69 5.61
CA LEU A 111 -28.00 10.19 5.27
C LEU A 111 -28.99 9.88 6.39
N GLY A 112 -29.80 10.87 6.78
CA GLY A 112 -30.84 10.72 7.78
C GLY A 112 -31.90 9.69 7.39
N GLY A 113 -32.37 8.93 8.37
CA GLY A 113 -33.38 7.89 8.17
C GLY A 113 -32.88 6.64 7.41
N SER A 114 -31.60 6.56 7.05
CA SER A 114 -31.03 5.39 6.39
C SER A 114 -30.06 4.65 7.32
N THR A 115 -30.10 3.32 7.28
CA THR A 115 -29.19 2.49 8.06
C THR A 115 -27.92 2.19 7.25
N VAL A 116 -26.77 2.50 7.82
CA VAL A 116 -25.45 2.16 7.28
C VAL A 116 -24.81 1.12 8.19
N SER A 117 -24.45 -0.04 7.66
CA SER A 117 -23.73 -1.09 8.38
C SER A 117 -22.40 -1.38 7.69
N GLN A 118 -21.30 -1.36 8.45
CA GLN A 118 -19.95 -1.56 7.94
C GLN A 118 -19.11 -2.40 8.90
N LEU A 119 -18.36 -3.34 8.34
CA LEU A 119 -17.29 -4.05 9.03
C LEU A 119 -15.95 -3.53 8.50
N ARG A 120 -15.08 -3.09 9.40
CA ARG A 120 -13.77 -2.53 9.06
C ARG A 120 -12.67 -3.30 9.77
N LEU A 121 -11.67 -3.77 9.02
CA LEU A 121 -10.43 -4.27 9.58
C LEU A 121 -9.38 -3.18 9.46
N LEU A 122 -8.88 -2.72 10.60
CA LEU A 122 -7.82 -1.74 10.73
C LEU A 122 -6.49 -2.48 10.89
N VAL A 123 -5.51 -2.15 10.07
CA VAL A 123 -4.20 -2.79 10.06
C VAL A 123 -3.14 -1.70 10.19
N GLY A 124 -2.58 -1.56 11.38
CA GLY A 124 -1.50 -0.63 11.66
C GLY A 124 -0.22 -1.02 10.92
N GLU A 125 0.71 -0.07 10.85
CA GLU A 125 1.97 -0.23 10.10
C GLU A 125 2.79 -1.45 10.56
N ALA A 126 2.91 -1.68 11.87
CA ALA A 126 3.66 -2.82 12.41
C ALA A 126 3.06 -4.15 11.96
N ALA A 127 1.74 -4.30 12.08
CA ALA A 127 1.02 -5.48 11.60
C ALA A 127 1.17 -5.68 10.09
N LEU A 128 1.02 -4.60 9.30
CA LEU A 128 1.14 -4.70 7.85
C LEU A 128 2.56 -5.12 7.44
N ARG A 129 3.59 -4.58 8.07
CA ARG A 129 5.00 -5.00 7.83
C ARG A 129 5.24 -6.46 8.19
N ARG A 130 4.65 -6.93 9.30
CA ARG A 130 4.77 -8.34 9.73
C ARG A 130 4.13 -9.30 8.73
N TYR A 131 2.92 -9.00 8.23
CA TYR A 131 2.16 -9.94 7.38
C TYR A 131 2.43 -9.78 5.88
N ALA A 132 2.78 -8.58 5.41
CA ALA A 132 3.04 -8.31 4.00
C ALA A 132 4.53 -8.13 3.67
N GLY A 133 5.38 -7.97 4.69
CA GLY A 133 6.79 -7.58 4.51
C GLY A 133 6.97 -6.08 4.29
N HIS A 134 8.21 -5.61 4.51
CA HIS A 134 8.52 -4.17 4.49
C HIS A 134 8.25 -3.52 3.13
N ALA A 135 8.69 -4.15 2.04
CA ALA A 135 8.57 -3.60 0.69
C ALA A 135 7.09 -3.42 0.25
N GLN A 136 6.25 -4.43 0.51
CA GLN A 136 4.82 -4.35 0.17
C GLN A 136 4.10 -3.33 1.06
N ALA A 137 4.41 -3.26 2.36
CA ALA A 137 3.83 -2.27 3.26
C ALA A 137 4.15 -0.84 2.81
N GLU A 138 5.40 -0.54 2.44
CA GLU A 138 5.79 0.77 1.90
C GLU A 138 5.09 1.10 0.58
N ALA A 139 4.94 0.13 -0.32
CA ALA A 139 4.21 0.30 -1.58
C ALA A 139 2.72 0.61 -1.36
N LEU A 140 2.08 -0.04 -0.38
CA LEU A 140 0.68 0.16 -0.04
C LEU A 140 0.45 1.54 0.61
N PHE A 141 1.31 1.97 1.53
CA PHE A 141 1.18 3.28 2.17
C PHE A 141 1.55 4.44 1.24
N GLY A 142 2.56 4.28 0.38
CA GLY A 142 3.03 5.34 -0.52
C GLY A 142 3.56 6.57 0.20
N ALA A 143 3.60 7.71 -0.51
CA ALA A 143 4.23 8.94 -0.03
C ALA A 143 3.42 9.73 1.02
N GLY A 144 2.14 9.40 1.25
CA GLY A 144 1.27 10.07 2.25
C GLY A 144 -0.14 10.40 1.71
N GLY A 145 -0.96 11.03 2.56
CA GLY A 145 -2.36 11.34 2.25
C GLY A 145 -3.30 10.13 2.35
N LEU A 146 -4.58 10.33 1.99
CA LEU A 146 -5.57 9.28 1.86
C LEU A 146 -5.48 8.64 0.47
N ARG A 147 -5.23 7.34 0.43
CA ARG A 147 -5.15 6.59 -0.84
C ARG A 147 -6.23 5.51 -0.89
N ARG A 148 -7.03 5.49 -1.95
CA ARG A 148 -7.88 4.36 -2.28
C ARG A 148 -7.05 3.35 -3.08
N LEU A 149 -6.80 2.19 -2.51
CA LEU A 149 -6.01 1.12 -3.12
C LEU A 149 -6.87 0.20 -3.99
N ALA A 150 -8.10 -0.08 -3.53
CA ALA A 150 -9.08 -0.86 -4.27
C ALA A 150 -10.50 -0.47 -3.86
N GLN A 151 -11.45 -0.65 -4.79
CA GLN A 151 -12.89 -0.57 -4.54
C GLN A 151 -13.61 -1.44 -5.57
N GLY A 152 -14.55 -2.25 -5.13
CA GLY A 152 -15.31 -3.13 -6.00
C GLY A 152 -16.40 -3.91 -5.26
N ARG A 153 -17.16 -4.73 -6.00
CA ARG A 153 -18.15 -5.63 -5.40
C ARG A 153 -17.46 -6.61 -4.45
N THR A 154 -18.03 -6.80 -3.28
CA THR A 154 -17.58 -7.83 -2.33
C THR A 154 -17.84 -9.21 -2.94
N SER A 155 -16.81 -10.05 -3.04
CA SER A 155 -16.98 -11.43 -3.50
C SER A 155 -17.84 -12.22 -2.50
N ALA A 156 -18.52 -13.27 -2.97
CA ALA A 156 -19.36 -14.13 -2.12
C ALA A 156 -18.60 -14.68 -0.90
N ASP A 157 -17.36 -15.09 -1.11
CA ASP A 157 -16.49 -15.61 -0.04
C ASP A 157 -16.14 -14.55 1.02
N LEU A 158 -15.89 -13.29 0.59
CA LEU A 158 -15.61 -12.22 1.53
C LEU A 158 -16.88 -11.79 2.27
N ALA A 159 -18.02 -11.79 1.58
CA ALA A 159 -19.32 -11.51 2.21
C ALA A 159 -19.65 -12.56 3.29
N ALA A 160 -19.36 -13.85 3.02
CA ALA A 160 -19.53 -14.91 4.02
C ALA A 160 -18.64 -14.69 5.24
N VAL A 161 -17.35 -14.44 5.05
CA VAL A 161 -16.40 -14.13 6.14
C VAL A 161 -16.84 -12.90 6.93
N ALA A 162 -17.31 -11.85 6.27
CA ALA A 162 -17.81 -10.64 6.93
C ALA A 162 -19.05 -10.92 7.77
N ALA A 163 -20.00 -11.69 7.24
CA ALA A 163 -21.22 -12.08 7.96
C ALA A 163 -20.93 -12.95 9.18
N GLU A 164 -19.93 -13.84 9.09
CA GLU A 164 -19.47 -14.63 10.21
C GLU A 164 -18.78 -13.77 11.27
N LEU A 165 -17.86 -12.88 10.88
CA LEU A 165 -17.18 -11.94 11.77
C LEU A 165 -18.17 -11.03 12.53
N ALA A 166 -19.23 -10.58 11.85
CA ALA A 166 -20.26 -9.75 12.49
C ALA A 166 -21.02 -10.46 13.60
N ARG A 167 -21.06 -11.81 13.59
CA ARG A 167 -21.79 -12.64 14.58
C ARG A 167 -20.90 -13.42 15.52
N ALA A 168 -19.62 -13.58 15.20
CA ALA A 168 -18.70 -14.40 15.97
C ALA A 168 -18.50 -13.85 17.39
N SER A 169 -18.38 -14.76 18.36
CA SER A 169 -18.11 -14.46 19.78
C SER A 169 -16.82 -15.09 20.29
N ASP A 170 -16.32 -16.15 19.62
CA ASP A 170 -15.04 -16.76 19.98
C ASP A 170 -13.86 -15.89 19.49
N PRO A 171 -12.99 -15.42 20.40
CA PRO A 171 -11.85 -14.57 20.05
C PRO A 171 -10.89 -15.21 19.04
N LEU A 172 -10.63 -16.52 19.14
CA LEU A 172 -9.71 -17.21 18.24
C LEU A 172 -10.31 -17.32 16.82
N ASP A 173 -11.59 -17.66 16.72
CA ASP A 173 -12.29 -17.73 15.44
C ASP A 173 -12.34 -16.36 14.76
N ILE A 174 -12.60 -15.28 15.52
CA ILE A 174 -12.55 -13.90 15.01
C ILE A 174 -11.16 -13.57 14.49
N HIS A 175 -10.11 -13.93 15.22
CA HIS A 175 -8.73 -13.64 14.83
C HIS A 175 -8.36 -14.36 13.52
N ILE A 176 -8.68 -15.64 13.41
CA ILE A 176 -8.45 -16.44 12.19
C ILE A 176 -9.17 -15.84 10.99
N LYS A 177 -10.43 -15.45 11.15
CA LYS A 177 -11.23 -14.85 10.08
C LYS A 177 -10.72 -13.45 9.67
N ALA A 178 -10.29 -12.64 10.64
CA ALA A 178 -9.68 -11.33 10.37
C ALA A 178 -8.38 -11.48 9.58
N LEU A 179 -7.51 -12.43 9.94
CA LEU A 179 -6.29 -12.73 9.19
C LEU A 179 -6.61 -13.31 7.79
N THR A 180 -7.65 -14.12 7.68
CA THR A 180 -8.12 -14.63 6.38
C THR A 180 -8.57 -13.48 5.46
N LEU A 181 -9.36 -12.55 6.01
CA LEU A 181 -9.78 -11.34 5.29
C LEU A 181 -8.57 -10.52 4.84
N LEU A 182 -7.61 -10.27 5.76
CA LEU A 182 -6.37 -9.55 5.44
C LEU A 182 -5.58 -10.26 4.33
N SER A 183 -5.34 -11.56 4.48
CA SER A 183 -4.58 -12.36 3.50
C SER A 183 -5.19 -12.29 2.10
N ARG A 184 -6.52 -12.44 1.99
CA ARG A 184 -7.23 -12.34 0.70
C ARG A 184 -7.08 -10.95 0.08
N GLN A 185 -7.21 -9.89 0.87
CA GLN A 185 -7.07 -8.52 0.37
C GLN A 185 -5.61 -8.19 -0.01
N LEU A 186 -4.62 -8.62 0.76
CA LEU A 186 -3.22 -8.44 0.41
C LEU A 186 -2.85 -9.15 -0.89
N ARG A 187 -3.39 -10.35 -1.14
CA ARG A 187 -3.21 -11.07 -2.42
C ARG A 187 -3.87 -10.33 -3.58
N ALA A 188 -5.06 -9.76 -3.37
CA ALA A 188 -5.76 -8.99 -4.40
C ALA A 188 -5.06 -7.67 -4.72
N LEU A 189 -4.39 -7.07 -3.72
CA LEU A 189 -3.60 -5.84 -3.85
C LEU A 189 -2.16 -6.09 -4.28
N ALA A 190 -1.68 -7.33 -4.14
CA ALA A 190 -0.37 -7.68 -4.67
C ALA A 190 -0.38 -7.39 -6.18
N PRO A 191 0.66 -6.76 -6.73
CA PRO A 191 0.83 -6.75 -8.18
C PRO A 191 0.68 -8.19 -8.64
N ALA A 192 -0.18 -8.42 -9.64
CA ALA A 192 -0.42 -9.76 -10.16
C ALA A 192 0.96 -10.45 -10.30
N PRO A 193 1.16 -11.61 -9.66
CA PRO A 193 2.46 -12.24 -9.68
C PRO A 193 2.90 -12.35 -11.13
N ALA A 194 4.10 -11.88 -11.42
CA ALA A 194 4.69 -11.99 -12.76
C ALA A 194 4.63 -13.43 -13.29
N ALA A 195 4.53 -14.40 -12.38
CA ALA A 195 4.38 -15.82 -12.64
C ALA A 195 3.14 -16.22 -13.47
N GLY A 196 2.05 -15.44 -13.47
CA GLY A 196 0.90 -15.69 -14.35
C GLY A 196 1.05 -15.13 -15.76
N ARG A 197 1.97 -14.20 -15.98
CA ARG A 197 2.23 -13.57 -17.29
C ARG A 197 3.49 -14.11 -17.99
N PHE A 198 4.37 -14.76 -17.24
CA PHE A 198 5.64 -15.27 -17.74
C PHE A 198 5.77 -16.75 -17.41
N SER A 199 6.10 -17.56 -18.40
CA SER A 199 6.44 -18.97 -18.17
C SER A 199 7.72 -19.07 -17.35
N GLN A 200 8.00 -20.23 -16.75
CA GLN A 200 9.29 -20.48 -16.09
C GLN A 200 10.47 -20.20 -17.02
N ALA A 201 10.31 -20.55 -18.32
CA ALA A 201 11.29 -20.21 -19.33
C ALA A 201 11.46 -18.71 -19.56
N ASP A 202 10.37 -17.92 -19.51
CA ASP A 202 10.45 -16.46 -19.61
C ASP A 202 11.13 -15.86 -18.37
N ILE A 203 10.86 -16.37 -17.17
CA ILE A 203 11.53 -15.95 -15.92
C ILE A 203 13.03 -16.21 -16.01
N ALA A 204 13.44 -17.41 -16.38
CA ALA A 204 14.86 -17.75 -16.56
C ALA A 204 15.56 -16.85 -17.59
N ARG A 205 14.86 -16.48 -18.68
CA ARG A 205 15.37 -15.53 -19.69
C ARG A 205 15.50 -14.11 -19.14
N LEU A 206 14.56 -13.65 -18.29
CA LEU A 206 14.62 -12.35 -17.62
C LEU A 206 15.77 -12.30 -16.61
N GLU A 207 15.98 -13.35 -15.83
CA GLU A 207 17.11 -13.48 -14.91
C GLU A 207 18.44 -13.48 -15.67
N ARG A 208 18.50 -14.15 -16.82
CA ARG A 208 19.67 -14.13 -17.71
C ARG A 208 19.94 -12.72 -18.26
N ALA A 209 18.89 -11.97 -18.65
CA ALA A 209 19.04 -10.58 -19.07
C ALA A 209 19.62 -9.72 -17.94
N HIS A 210 19.13 -9.91 -16.71
CA HIS A 210 19.63 -9.21 -15.53
C HIS A 210 21.10 -9.56 -15.22
N ALA A 211 21.48 -10.83 -15.32
CA ALA A 211 22.86 -11.29 -15.17
C ALA A 211 23.79 -10.66 -16.22
N LEU A 212 23.38 -10.67 -17.50
CA LEU A 212 24.12 -10.01 -18.59
C LEU A 212 24.34 -8.52 -18.32
N MET A 213 23.32 -7.82 -17.82
CA MET A 213 23.46 -6.41 -17.47
C MET A 213 24.50 -6.19 -16.36
N ARG A 214 24.55 -7.06 -15.37
CA ARG A 214 25.52 -6.99 -14.28
C ARG A 214 26.95 -7.29 -14.74
N GLU A 215 27.11 -8.30 -15.59
CA GLU A 215 28.41 -8.76 -16.10
C GLU A 215 29.00 -7.81 -17.15
N GLN A 216 28.16 -7.18 -17.94
CA GLN A 216 28.56 -6.36 -19.09
C GLN A 216 28.14 -4.89 -18.93
N MET A 217 27.99 -4.40 -17.69
CA MET A 217 27.55 -3.03 -17.45
C MET A 217 28.49 -1.96 -18.01
N ASP A 218 29.74 -2.32 -18.26
CA ASP A 218 30.78 -1.49 -18.89
C ASP A 218 30.58 -1.31 -20.39
N ARG A 219 29.74 -2.16 -21.02
CA ARG A 219 29.49 -2.14 -22.46
C ARG A 219 28.22 -1.34 -22.81
N GLU A 220 28.09 -1.04 -24.10
CA GLU A 220 26.87 -0.43 -24.61
C GLU A 220 25.74 -1.47 -24.71
N LEU A 221 24.94 -1.58 -23.65
CA LEU A 221 23.78 -2.45 -23.62
C LEU A 221 22.54 -1.69 -24.09
N THR A 222 21.84 -2.26 -25.08
CA THR A 222 20.55 -1.74 -25.57
C THR A 222 19.43 -2.75 -25.26
N VAL A 223 18.18 -2.27 -25.28
CA VAL A 223 17.00 -3.17 -25.16
C VAL A 223 17.01 -4.23 -26.24
N GLN A 224 17.38 -3.85 -27.47
CA GLN A 224 17.46 -4.78 -28.61
C GLN A 224 18.52 -5.87 -28.38
N TYR A 225 19.70 -5.50 -27.86
CA TYR A 225 20.75 -6.45 -27.52
C TYR A 225 20.26 -7.48 -26.47
N LEU A 226 19.62 -6.99 -25.40
CA LEU A 226 19.10 -7.86 -24.35
C LEU A 226 18.00 -8.80 -24.89
N CYS A 227 17.14 -8.32 -25.79
CA CYS A 227 16.13 -9.14 -26.46
C CYS A 227 16.76 -10.27 -27.27
N LEU A 228 17.77 -9.93 -28.11
CA LEU A 228 18.50 -10.91 -28.93
C LEU A 228 19.22 -11.94 -28.06
N ALA A 229 19.93 -11.50 -27.03
CA ALA A 229 20.74 -12.36 -26.16
C ALA A 229 19.90 -13.34 -25.32
N THR A 230 18.63 -13.02 -25.09
CA THR A 230 17.75 -13.81 -24.21
C THR A 230 16.58 -14.48 -24.94
N GLY A 231 16.34 -14.13 -26.20
CA GLY A 231 15.17 -14.63 -26.95
C GLY A 231 13.83 -14.09 -26.45
N LEU A 232 13.84 -12.91 -25.79
CA LEU A 232 12.63 -12.21 -25.38
C LEU A 232 12.30 -11.12 -26.39
N ASN A 233 11.01 -10.87 -26.61
CA ASN A 233 10.60 -9.65 -27.29
C ASN A 233 10.64 -8.46 -26.33
N GLU A 234 10.67 -7.25 -26.89
CA GLU A 234 10.79 -6.00 -26.11
C GLU A 234 9.66 -5.81 -25.10
N PHE A 235 8.44 -6.21 -25.45
CA PHE A 235 7.28 -6.11 -24.56
C PHE A 235 7.45 -7.01 -23.32
N LYS A 236 7.81 -8.30 -23.53
CA LYS A 236 8.07 -9.25 -22.43
C LYS A 236 9.24 -8.80 -21.58
N LEU A 237 10.32 -8.32 -22.19
CA LEU A 237 11.49 -7.81 -21.47
C LEU A 237 11.13 -6.63 -20.58
N LYS A 238 10.47 -5.60 -21.12
CA LYS A 238 10.06 -4.40 -20.35
C LYS A 238 9.06 -4.72 -19.26
N GLN A 239 8.06 -5.54 -19.55
CA GLN A 239 7.05 -5.94 -18.55
C GLN A 239 7.66 -6.84 -17.47
N GLY A 240 8.47 -7.81 -17.85
CA GLY A 240 9.12 -8.72 -16.92
C GLY A 240 10.06 -8.00 -15.97
N PHE A 241 10.86 -7.05 -16.47
CA PHE A 241 11.73 -6.23 -15.62
C PHE A 241 10.96 -5.38 -14.63
N ARG A 242 9.84 -4.77 -15.05
CA ARG A 242 8.97 -4.03 -14.12
C ARG A 242 8.35 -4.95 -13.06
N ALA A 243 7.98 -6.16 -13.44
CA ALA A 243 7.35 -7.11 -12.56
C ALA A 243 8.33 -7.75 -11.56
N LEU A 244 9.54 -8.13 -12.00
CA LEU A 244 10.53 -8.82 -11.16
C LEU A 244 11.43 -7.86 -10.38
N TYR A 245 11.79 -6.71 -10.99
CA TYR A 245 12.80 -5.80 -10.44
C TYR A 245 12.27 -4.38 -10.15
N GLY A 246 10.97 -4.13 -10.38
CA GLY A 246 10.34 -2.85 -10.09
C GLY A 246 10.67 -1.70 -11.04
N ASN A 247 11.60 -1.90 -12.01
CA ASN A 247 12.09 -0.87 -12.90
C ASN A 247 12.17 -1.35 -14.36
N SER A 248 12.30 -0.41 -15.31
CA SER A 248 12.63 -0.78 -16.69
C SER A 248 14.08 -1.25 -16.80
N PRO A 249 14.45 -2.09 -17.81
CA PRO A 249 15.81 -2.60 -17.96
C PRO A 249 16.87 -1.50 -17.95
N MET A 250 16.68 -0.44 -18.73
CA MET A 250 17.68 0.63 -18.86
C MET A 250 17.80 1.50 -17.60
N ARG A 251 16.71 1.67 -16.84
CA ARG A 251 16.74 2.35 -15.55
C ARG A 251 17.50 1.53 -14.52
N LEU A 252 17.26 0.22 -14.47
CA LEU A 252 17.99 -0.68 -13.59
C LEU A 252 19.48 -0.73 -13.93
N LEU A 253 19.85 -0.77 -15.22
CA LEU A 253 21.23 -0.66 -15.66
C LEU A 253 21.89 0.63 -15.18
N THR A 254 21.18 1.76 -15.28
CA THR A 254 21.68 3.04 -14.77
C THR A 254 21.91 2.99 -13.26
N GLU A 255 20.99 2.41 -12.49
CA GLU A 255 21.15 2.24 -11.04
C GLU A 255 22.37 1.36 -10.70
N MET A 256 22.57 0.24 -11.40
CA MET A 256 23.73 -0.64 -11.22
C MET A 256 25.04 0.12 -11.51
N ARG A 257 25.10 0.84 -12.61
CA ARG A 257 26.25 1.67 -13.00
C ARG A 257 26.57 2.75 -11.94
N MET A 258 25.55 3.43 -11.43
CA MET A 258 25.74 4.49 -10.42
C MET A 258 26.24 3.93 -9.09
N ARG A 259 25.70 2.79 -8.65
CA ARG A 259 26.19 2.10 -7.43
C ARG A 259 27.64 1.65 -7.59
N ARG A 260 27.97 1.03 -8.73
CA ARG A 260 29.33 0.60 -9.02
C ARG A 260 30.31 1.77 -9.13
N ALA A 261 29.86 2.86 -9.74
CA ALA A 261 30.67 4.08 -9.83
C ALA A 261 30.98 4.69 -8.46
N TRP A 262 29.99 4.65 -7.54
CA TRP A 262 30.21 5.08 -6.16
C TRP A 262 31.32 4.31 -5.49
N GLU A 263 31.28 2.96 -5.55
CA GLU A 263 32.32 2.08 -4.99
C GLU A 263 33.70 2.40 -5.56
N LEU A 264 33.82 2.59 -6.89
CA LEU A 264 35.07 2.91 -7.55
C LEU A 264 35.61 4.27 -7.10
N LEU A 265 34.75 5.28 -6.96
CA LEU A 265 35.16 6.62 -6.51
C LEU A 265 35.63 6.60 -5.05
N GLU A 266 34.92 5.87 -4.16
CA GLU A 266 35.34 5.73 -2.76
C GLU A 266 36.74 5.10 -2.60
N THR A 267 37.10 4.18 -3.49
CA THR A 267 38.44 3.54 -3.50
C THR A 267 39.52 4.38 -4.19
N GLY A 268 39.21 5.62 -4.58
CA GLY A 268 40.19 6.54 -5.18
C GLY A 268 40.32 6.41 -6.71
N CYS A 269 39.38 5.76 -7.40
CA CYS A 269 39.35 5.76 -8.86
C CYS A 269 39.01 7.16 -9.38
N GLN A 270 39.77 7.67 -10.34
CA GLN A 270 39.50 8.98 -10.92
C GLN A 270 38.12 9.03 -11.63
N VAL A 271 37.48 10.18 -11.59
CA VAL A 271 36.09 10.36 -12.10
C VAL A 271 35.96 9.92 -13.57
N ALA A 272 36.92 10.27 -14.42
CA ALA A 272 36.90 9.86 -15.82
C ALA A 272 37.06 8.34 -15.98
N GLN A 273 37.96 7.73 -15.21
CA GLN A 273 38.14 6.28 -15.21
C GLN A 273 36.90 5.52 -14.70
N ALA A 274 36.30 6.02 -13.62
CA ALA A 274 35.05 5.45 -13.09
C ALA A 274 33.94 5.52 -14.14
N ALA A 275 33.81 6.65 -14.86
CA ALA A 275 32.83 6.78 -15.96
C ALA A 275 33.01 5.71 -17.03
N TYR A 276 34.24 5.51 -17.51
CA TYR A 276 34.53 4.49 -18.53
C TYR A 276 34.28 3.06 -18.02
N ARG A 277 34.71 2.76 -16.79
CA ARG A 277 34.51 1.41 -16.18
C ARG A 277 33.06 1.05 -15.95
N VAL A 278 32.17 2.02 -15.89
CA VAL A 278 30.71 1.76 -15.78
C VAL A 278 29.96 2.01 -17.08
N GLY A 279 30.67 2.08 -18.22
CA GLY A 279 30.12 2.08 -19.56
C GLY A 279 29.59 3.45 -20.06
N TYR A 280 30.10 4.57 -19.54
CA TYR A 280 29.84 5.89 -20.09
C TYR A 280 30.97 6.30 -21.04
N ARG A 281 30.63 6.63 -22.30
CA ARG A 281 31.60 7.13 -23.28
C ARG A 281 32.09 8.54 -22.98
N HIS A 282 31.22 9.35 -22.33
CA HIS A 282 31.50 10.76 -22.05
C HIS A 282 31.41 11.04 -20.55
N PRO A 283 32.52 11.43 -19.88
CA PRO A 283 32.52 11.74 -18.44
C PRO A 283 31.53 12.83 -18.01
N ALA A 284 31.20 13.76 -18.92
CA ALA A 284 30.19 14.80 -18.63
C ALA A 284 28.79 14.20 -18.43
N ASN A 285 28.37 13.26 -19.31
CA ASN A 285 27.08 12.57 -19.20
C ASN A 285 27.03 11.69 -17.94
N PHE A 286 28.16 11.06 -17.61
CA PHE A 286 28.31 10.33 -16.36
C PHE A 286 28.10 11.23 -15.14
N SER A 287 28.81 12.37 -15.09
CA SER A 287 28.74 13.30 -13.96
C SER A 287 27.33 13.83 -13.74
N ALA A 288 26.61 14.15 -14.81
CA ALA A 288 25.21 14.57 -14.76
C ALA A 288 24.29 13.43 -14.23
N ALA A 289 24.46 12.20 -14.73
CA ALA A 289 23.70 11.04 -14.29
C ALA A 289 24.00 10.69 -12.83
N PHE A 290 25.26 10.72 -12.42
CA PHE A 290 25.70 10.46 -11.06
C PHE A 290 25.13 11.48 -10.06
N THR A 291 25.19 12.77 -10.39
CA THR A 291 24.65 13.83 -9.55
C THR A 291 23.13 13.69 -9.40
N ARG A 292 22.43 13.37 -10.49
CA ARG A 292 20.96 13.12 -10.46
C ARG A 292 20.59 11.93 -9.58
N PHE A 293 21.40 10.87 -9.60
CA PHE A 293 21.13 9.65 -8.86
C PHE A 293 21.48 9.76 -7.36
N HIS A 294 22.66 10.33 -7.05
CA HIS A 294 23.19 10.40 -5.68
C HIS A 294 23.00 11.75 -4.99
N GLY A 295 22.46 12.76 -5.68
CA GLY A 295 22.27 14.10 -5.15
C GLY A 295 23.56 14.91 -4.93
N ARG A 296 24.73 14.38 -5.37
CA ARG A 296 26.04 15.04 -5.21
C ARG A 296 26.98 14.70 -6.35
N ALA A 297 27.94 15.60 -6.60
CA ALA A 297 28.90 15.43 -7.70
C ALA A 297 29.90 14.27 -7.42
N PRO A 298 30.39 13.55 -8.47
CA PRO A 298 31.35 12.46 -8.32
C PRO A 298 32.62 12.85 -7.56
N LYS A 299 33.14 14.04 -7.78
CA LYS A 299 34.33 14.57 -7.09
C LYS A 299 34.18 14.64 -5.55
N SER A 300 32.96 14.79 -5.05
CA SER A 300 32.69 14.85 -3.61
C SER A 300 32.81 13.52 -2.90
N VAL A 301 32.87 12.41 -3.66
CA VAL A 301 32.97 11.03 -3.14
C VAL A 301 34.39 10.49 -3.26
N PHE A 302 35.22 11.09 -4.12
CA PHE A 302 36.55 10.62 -4.46
C PHE A 302 37.45 10.48 -3.22
N GLY A 303 38.04 9.29 -3.05
CA GLY A 303 39.06 9.00 -2.03
C GLY A 303 38.58 9.03 -0.58
N LYS A 304 37.27 8.89 -0.30
CA LYS A 304 36.72 8.95 1.06
C LYS A 304 36.80 7.65 1.84
N ARG A 305 37.11 6.54 1.19
CA ARG A 305 37.37 5.25 1.85
C ARG A 305 38.87 5.14 2.10
N ARG A 306 39.31 5.45 3.29
CA ARG A 306 40.62 5.05 3.85
C ARG A 306 40.46 3.76 4.63
#